data_02a5baa4429b8896b788333c0417e3ff
#
_entry.id   02a5baa4429b8896b788333c0417e3ff
#
_cell.length_a   1.000
_cell.length_b   1.000
_cell.length_c   1.000
_cell.angle_alpha   90.00
_cell.angle_beta   90.00
_cell.angle_gamma   90.00
#
_symmetry.space_group_name_H-M   'P 1'
#
loop_
_entity.id
_entity.type
_entity.pdbx_description
1 polymer ?
#
loop_
_entity_poly.entity_id
_entity_poly.type
_entity_poly.pdbx_seq_one_letter_code
_entity_poly.pdbx_strand_id
1 'polypeptide(L)'
;MLLSDRDITAELASGRIGLNPSEPSMVQPSSVDVRLDRFFRLFDNHKYAVIDPAEEQPELTRLIEVDPSEGFILHPGEFVLGSTYEKVSLPDDVAARLEGKSSLGRLGLLTHSTAGFIDPGFEGHVTLELSNVATLPIRLWPGMKIGQLCFFRLSSPAERPYGSGATFSRYLGQRGPTASRSHLNFHRADFSEEEAGASLEIRAVATATDVTLTDEGRPGA
;
A
#
# COMPACT_ATOMS: atom_id res chain seq x y z
N MET A 1 -21.73 -1.36 -2.41
CA MET A 1 -22.01 -2.71 -2.97
C MET A 1 -20.86 -3.09 -3.87
N LEU A 2 -20.31 -4.31 -3.73
CA LEU A 2 -19.27 -4.83 -4.62
C LEU A 2 -19.88 -5.09 -6.02
N LEU A 3 -19.18 -4.66 -7.08
CA LEU A 3 -19.64 -4.86 -8.45
C LEU A 3 -19.31 -6.28 -8.94
N SER A 4 -20.24 -6.87 -9.68
CA SER A 4 -20.04 -8.13 -10.41
C SER A 4 -19.33 -7.87 -11.74
N ASP A 5 -18.87 -8.95 -12.38
CA ASP A 5 -18.27 -8.92 -13.72
C ASP A 5 -19.15 -8.21 -14.77
N ARG A 6 -20.47 -8.46 -14.73
CA ARG A 6 -21.45 -7.79 -15.59
C ARG A 6 -21.44 -6.26 -15.37
N ASP A 7 -21.50 -5.83 -14.12
CA ASP A 7 -21.54 -4.42 -13.76
C ASP A 7 -20.21 -3.75 -14.07
N ILE A 8 -19.09 -4.41 -13.77
CA ILE A 8 -17.73 -3.96 -14.13
C ILE A 8 -17.61 -3.77 -15.64
N THR A 9 -18.06 -4.75 -16.43
CA THR A 9 -18.02 -4.68 -17.91
C THR A 9 -18.85 -3.50 -18.40
N ALA A 10 -20.02 -3.24 -17.83
CA ALA A 10 -20.88 -2.11 -18.20
C ALA A 10 -20.22 -0.75 -17.84
N GLU A 11 -19.62 -0.64 -16.66
CA GLU A 11 -18.92 0.58 -16.22
C GLU A 11 -17.67 0.88 -17.08
N LEU A 12 -16.91 -0.16 -17.45
CA LEU A 12 -15.77 -0.03 -18.37
C LEU A 12 -16.23 0.36 -19.78
N ALA A 13 -17.27 -0.29 -20.30
CA ALA A 13 -17.80 -0.01 -21.65
C ALA A 13 -18.39 1.41 -21.76
N SER A 14 -18.99 1.94 -20.69
CA SER A 14 -19.51 3.30 -20.65
C SER A 14 -18.43 4.36 -20.38
N GLY A 15 -17.20 3.94 -20.03
CA GLY A 15 -16.10 4.82 -19.66
C GLY A 15 -16.25 5.50 -18.30
N ARG A 16 -17.21 5.05 -17.47
CA ARG A 16 -17.37 5.58 -16.10
C ARG A 16 -16.22 5.11 -15.22
N ILE A 17 -15.85 3.83 -15.29
CA ILE A 17 -14.59 3.34 -14.77
C ILE A 17 -13.60 3.32 -15.93
N GLY A 18 -12.49 4.03 -15.80
CA GLY A 18 -11.39 4.01 -16.76
C GLY A 18 -10.34 3.01 -16.35
N LEU A 19 -9.97 2.13 -17.28
CA LEU A 19 -8.81 1.25 -17.16
C LEU A 19 -8.08 1.25 -18.51
N ASN A 20 -6.86 1.76 -18.55
CA ASN A 20 -6.13 1.91 -19.82
C ASN A 20 -4.69 1.39 -19.70
N PRO A 21 -4.29 0.36 -20.47
CA PRO A 21 -5.15 -0.37 -21.44
C PRO A 21 -6.17 -1.28 -20.73
N SER A 22 -7.32 -1.49 -21.37
CA SER A 22 -8.37 -2.39 -20.89
C SER A 22 -8.46 -3.62 -21.80
N GLU A 23 -8.50 -4.80 -21.19
CA GLU A 23 -8.65 -6.07 -21.90
C GLU A 23 -9.80 -6.87 -21.27
N PRO A 24 -10.80 -7.31 -22.05
CA PRO A 24 -11.94 -8.07 -21.50
C PRO A 24 -11.54 -9.34 -20.74
N SER A 25 -10.42 -9.97 -21.14
CA SER A 25 -9.86 -11.17 -20.49
C SER A 25 -9.35 -10.93 -19.07
N MET A 26 -9.22 -9.66 -18.65
CA MET A 26 -8.80 -9.29 -17.30
C MET A 26 -9.97 -9.24 -16.32
N VAL A 27 -11.22 -9.20 -16.80
CA VAL A 27 -12.41 -9.16 -15.93
C VAL A 27 -12.60 -10.52 -15.27
N GLN A 28 -12.75 -10.50 -13.95
CA GLN A 28 -12.98 -11.64 -13.07
C GLN A 28 -14.39 -11.51 -12.46
N PRO A 29 -14.97 -12.52 -11.80
CA PRO A 29 -16.35 -12.48 -11.31
C PRO A 29 -16.72 -11.27 -10.44
N SER A 30 -15.75 -10.63 -9.76
CA SER A 30 -15.97 -9.45 -8.90
C SER A 30 -14.78 -8.50 -8.85
N SER A 31 -13.90 -8.57 -9.83
CA SER A 31 -12.68 -7.74 -9.89
C SER A 31 -12.15 -7.64 -11.31
N VAL A 32 -11.14 -6.81 -11.52
CA VAL A 32 -10.34 -6.77 -12.76
C VAL A 32 -8.89 -7.00 -12.39
N ASP A 33 -8.22 -7.94 -13.07
CA ASP A 33 -6.80 -8.14 -12.93
C ASP A 33 -6.04 -6.89 -13.40
N VAL A 34 -4.93 -6.58 -12.73
CA VAL A 34 -3.99 -5.53 -13.14
C VAL A 34 -2.59 -6.09 -13.26
N ARG A 35 -1.81 -5.48 -14.14
CA ARG A 35 -0.45 -5.93 -14.47
C ARG A 35 0.58 -5.04 -13.80
N LEU A 36 1.77 -5.60 -13.61
CA LEU A 36 2.94 -4.90 -13.10
C LEU A 36 3.60 -4.07 -14.22
N ASP A 37 3.87 -2.81 -13.96
CA ASP A 37 4.67 -1.97 -14.86
C ASP A 37 6.18 -2.31 -14.70
N ARG A 38 7.01 -1.78 -15.59
CA ARG A 38 8.47 -1.97 -15.62
C ARG A 38 9.24 -0.99 -14.72
N PHE A 39 8.55 -0.02 -14.14
CA PHE A 39 9.16 0.98 -13.27
C PHE A 39 9.08 0.56 -11.81
N PHE A 40 10.22 0.67 -11.12
CA PHE A 40 10.33 0.37 -9.70
C PHE A 40 11.03 1.52 -8.97
N ARG A 41 10.71 1.70 -7.71
CA ARG A 41 11.36 2.65 -6.83
C ARG A 41 11.98 1.90 -5.67
N LEU A 42 13.32 1.97 -5.61
CA LEU A 42 14.12 1.27 -4.60
C LEU A 42 14.49 2.25 -3.48
N PHE A 43 14.51 1.76 -2.26
CA PHE A 43 14.97 2.53 -1.11
C PHE A 43 16.49 2.62 -1.08
N ASP A 44 17.02 3.82 -0.87
CA ASP A 44 18.46 4.09 -0.72
C ASP A 44 18.78 4.30 0.78
N ASN A 45 19.02 3.18 1.47
CA ASN A 45 19.21 3.15 2.92
C ASN A 45 20.51 3.85 3.40
N HIS A 46 21.34 4.36 2.49
CA HIS A 46 22.60 5.05 2.83
C HIS A 46 22.44 6.56 2.92
N LYS A 47 21.31 7.11 2.48
CA LYS A 47 21.09 8.55 2.40
C LYS A 47 20.57 9.17 3.70
N TYR A 48 19.83 8.40 4.49
CA TYR A 48 19.19 8.88 5.71
C TYR A 48 19.36 7.86 6.83
N ALA A 49 19.56 8.35 8.05
CA ALA A 49 19.66 7.50 9.24
C ALA A 49 18.28 6.99 9.71
N VAL A 50 17.20 7.68 9.35
CA VAL A 50 15.83 7.38 9.74
C VAL A 50 14.87 7.85 8.65
N ILE A 51 13.75 7.16 8.49
CA ILE A 51 12.64 7.63 7.68
C ILE A 51 11.73 8.46 8.59
N ASP A 52 11.64 9.77 8.31
CA ASP A 52 10.75 10.67 9.04
C ASP A 52 9.54 11.06 8.14
N PRO A 53 8.31 10.63 8.48
CA PRO A 53 7.13 10.98 7.70
C PRO A 53 6.78 12.48 7.72
N ALA A 54 7.35 13.25 8.65
CA ALA A 54 7.14 14.69 8.77
C ALA A 54 8.05 15.51 7.84
N GLU A 55 9.13 14.90 7.34
CA GLU A 55 10.14 15.59 6.55
C GLU A 55 10.12 15.16 5.08
N GLU A 56 10.48 16.08 4.19
CA GLU A 56 10.75 15.73 2.80
C GLU A 56 12.11 15.05 2.68
N GLN A 57 12.13 13.82 2.19
CA GLN A 57 13.34 13.02 1.99
C GLN A 57 13.47 12.62 0.50
N PRO A 58 13.87 13.54 -0.39
CA PRO A 58 13.81 13.35 -1.84
C PRO A 58 14.73 12.24 -2.35
N GLU A 59 15.84 11.98 -1.66
CA GLU A 59 16.80 10.93 -2.02
C GLU A 59 16.54 9.59 -1.33
N LEU A 60 15.46 9.46 -0.56
CA LEU A 60 15.12 8.21 0.13
C LEU A 60 14.87 7.06 -0.84
N THR A 61 14.38 7.38 -2.02
CA THR A 61 14.10 6.38 -3.05
C THR A 61 14.61 6.83 -4.41
N ARG A 62 15.08 5.88 -5.22
CA ARG A 62 15.46 6.10 -6.63
C ARG A 62 14.57 5.30 -7.57
N LEU A 63 14.19 5.92 -8.69
CA LEU A 63 13.43 5.27 -9.76
C LEU A 63 14.38 4.47 -10.65
N ILE A 64 13.98 3.25 -11.00
CA ILE A 64 14.65 2.43 -12.01
C ILE A 64 13.63 1.94 -13.03
N GLU A 65 14.11 1.68 -14.24
CA GLU A 65 13.38 0.98 -15.30
C GLU A 65 14.01 -0.38 -15.49
N VAL A 66 13.20 -1.42 -15.53
CA VAL A 66 13.64 -2.82 -15.68
C VAL A 66 13.36 -3.28 -17.10
N ASP A 67 14.34 -3.95 -17.71
CA ASP A 67 14.13 -4.60 -19.01
C ASP A 67 13.10 -5.72 -18.87
N PRO A 68 12.00 -5.69 -19.65
CA PRO A 68 10.97 -6.73 -19.58
C PRO A 68 11.48 -8.15 -19.85
N SER A 69 12.62 -8.29 -20.53
CA SER A 69 13.23 -9.59 -20.83
C SER A 69 14.04 -10.18 -19.65
N GLU A 70 14.46 -9.35 -18.69
CA GLU A 70 15.27 -9.76 -17.53
C GLU A 70 14.44 -9.93 -16.26
N GLY A 71 13.41 -9.08 -16.10
CA GLY A 71 12.58 -9.00 -14.91
C GLY A 71 13.32 -8.38 -13.71
N PHE A 72 12.59 -8.17 -12.62
CA PHE A 72 13.11 -7.63 -11.37
C PHE A 72 13.23 -8.75 -10.32
N ILE A 73 14.37 -8.84 -9.63
CA ILE A 73 14.57 -9.79 -8.53
C ILE A 73 14.31 -9.09 -7.21
N LEU A 74 13.27 -9.53 -6.51
CA LEU A 74 12.91 -9.06 -5.17
C LEU A 74 13.46 -10.06 -4.14
N HIS A 75 14.47 -9.65 -3.39
CA HIS A 75 15.10 -10.52 -2.40
C HIS A 75 14.25 -10.65 -1.13
N PRO A 76 14.46 -11.72 -0.32
CA PRO A 76 13.80 -11.87 0.96
C PRO A 76 13.97 -10.67 1.87
N GLY A 77 12.86 -10.17 2.44
CA GLY A 77 12.85 -9.01 3.33
C GLY A 77 12.96 -7.65 2.62
N GLU A 78 13.10 -7.62 1.30
CA GLU A 78 13.07 -6.35 0.55
C GLU A 78 11.65 -5.80 0.43
N PHE A 79 11.59 -4.47 0.43
CA PHE A 79 10.41 -3.68 0.16
C PHE A 79 10.72 -2.67 -0.95
N VAL A 80 9.88 -2.65 -1.99
CA VAL A 80 10.03 -1.74 -3.14
C VAL A 80 8.68 -1.22 -3.57
N LEU A 81 8.66 -0.05 -4.21
CA LEU A 81 7.45 0.44 -4.84
C LEU A 81 7.46 0.04 -6.33
N GLY A 82 6.36 -0.57 -6.75
CA GLY A 82 6.02 -0.76 -8.16
C GLY A 82 4.80 0.06 -8.52
N SER A 83 4.26 -0.15 -9.71
CA SER A 83 2.98 0.43 -10.12
C SER A 83 2.19 -0.51 -11.02
N THR A 84 0.89 -0.26 -11.12
CA THR A 84 0.09 -0.89 -12.15
C THR A 84 0.52 -0.40 -13.52
N TYR A 85 0.51 -1.29 -14.51
CA TYR A 85 0.68 -0.95 -15.92
C TYR A 85 -0.54 -0.17 -16.43
N GLU A 86 -1.70 -0.48 -15.90
CA GLU A 86 -2.94 0.18 -16.23
C GLU A 86 -3.07 1.51 -15.48
N LYS A 87 -3.46 2.56 -16.21
CA LYS A 87 -3.98 3.79 -15.62
C LYS A 87 -5.43 3.55 -15.21
N VAL A 88 -5.77 3.90 -13.99
CA VAL A 88 -7.10 3.75 -13.40
C VAL A 88 -7.76 5.13 -13.29
N SER A 89 -9.07 5.22 -13.54
CA SER A 89 -9.85 6.41 -13.26
C SER A 89 -11.22 6.01 -12.72
N LEU A 90 -11.64 6.64 -11.64
CA LEU A 90 -12.86 6.33 -10.91
C LEU A 90 -13.82 7.52 -10.94
N PRO A 91 -15.14 7.29 -11.11
CA PRO A 91 -16.15 8.34 -10.92
C PRO A 91 -16.30 8.66 -9.42
N ASP A 92 -17.12 9.65 -9.11
CA ASP A 92 -17.36 10.14 -7.75
C ASP A 92 -18.23 9.23 -6.87
N ASP A 93 -18.84 8.20 -7.47
CA ASP A 93 -19.72 7.23 -6.79
C ASP A 93 -19.18 5.81 -6.73
N VAL A 94 -17.93 5.59 -7.19
CA VAL A 94 -17.26 4.29 -7.15
C VAL A 94 -15.90 4.42 -6.50
N ALA A 95 -15.67 3.62 -5.47
CA ALA A 95 -14.34 3.37 -4.90
C ALA A 95 -13.77 2.06 -5.43
N ALA A 96 -12.47 1.89 -5.34
CA ALA A 96 -11.82 0.62 -5.63
C ALA A 96 -10.94 0.15 -4.48
N ARG A 97 -10.62 -1.14 -4.47
CA ARG A 97 -9.64 -1.72 -3.56
C ARG A 97 -8.70 -2.64 -4.34
N LEU A 98 -7.42 -2.40 -4.15
CA LEU A 98 -6.37 -3.25 -4.66
C LEU A 98 -6.21 -4.47 -3.75
N GLU A 99 -6.24 -5.65 -4.35
CA GLU A 99 -5.98 -6.93 -3.71
C GLU A 99 -4.86 -7.66 -4.44
N GLY A 100 -4.06 -8.46 -3.70
CA GLY A 100 -3.05 -9.32 -4.29
C GLY A 100 -3.66 -10.53 -5.03
N LYS A 101 -2.86 -11.20 -5.82
CA LYS A 101 -3.22 -12.50 -6.43
C LYS A 101 -2.91 -13.62 -5.44
N SER A 102 -3.90 -14.45 -5.12
CA SER A 102 -3.73 -15.57 -4.18
C SER A 102 -2.61 -16.54 -4.57
N SER A 103 -2.38 -16.73 -5.88
CA SER A 103 -1.28 -17.55 -6.40
C SER A 103 0.10 -16.97 -6.07
N LEU A 104 0.26 -15.65 -6.10
CA LEU A 104 1.50 -14.96 -5.75
C LEU A 104 1.68 -14.85 -4.23
N GLY A 105 0.60 -14.60 -3.50
CA GLY A 105 0.62 -14.60 -2.04
C GLY A 105 1.10 -15.93 -1.44
N ARG A 106 0.77 -17.07 -2.08
CA ARG A 106 1.25 -18.40 -1.69
C ARG A 106 2.74 -18.62 -1.93
N LEU A 107 3.36 -17.78 -2.76
CA LEU A 107 4.81 -17.75 -2.96
C LEU A 107 5.53 -16.77 -2.01
N GLY A 108 4.77 -16.07 -1.16
CA GLY A 108 5.31 -15.09 -0.22
C GLY A 108 5.44 -13.67 -0.80
N LEU A 109 4.80 -13.38 -1.94
CA LEU A 109 4.73 -12.02 -2.45
C LEU A 109 3.55 -11.27 -1.83
N LEU A 110 3.83 -10.17 -1.16
CA LEU A 110 2.83 -9.16 -0.79
C LEU A 110 2.81 -8.09 -1.89
N THR A 111 1.64 -7.86 -2.46
CA THR A 111 1.45 -6.86 -3.52
C THR A 111 1.09 -5.50 -2.94
N HIS A 112 0.49 -5.51 -1.75
CA HIS A 112 0.05 -4.33 -1.03
C HIS A 112 -0.17 -4.68 0.43
N SER A 113 0.36 -3.86 1.34
CA SER A 113 0.33 -4.23 2.77
C SER A 113 -0.77 -3.52 3.55
N THR A 114 -1.02 -2.23 3.29
CA THR A 114 -1.82 -1.42 4.20
C THR A 114 -2.88 -0.53 3.55
N ALA A 115 -2.59 0.16 2.47
CA ALA A 115 -3.43 1.24 1.92
C ALA A 115 -4.03 0.90 0.55
N GLY A 116 -4.67 -0.29 0.44
CA GLY A 116 -5.27 -0.78 -0.81
C GLY A 116 -6.52 -0.02 -1.26
N PHE A 117 -7.05 0.89 -0.47
CA PHE A 117 -8.26 1.65 -0.81
C PHE A 117 -7.95 2.79 -1.77
N ILE A 118 -8.77 2.91 -2.81
CA ILE A 118 -8.66 3.93 -3.86
C ILE A 118 -9.96 4.72 -3.85
N ASP A 119 -9.84 5.99 -3.52
CA ASP A 119 -10.99 6.89 -3.35
C ASP A 119 -11.70 7.20 -4.67
N PRO A 120 -13.02 7.49 -4.63
CA PRO A 120 -13.78 8.02 -5.76
C PRO A 120 -13.13 9.29 -6.29
N GLY A 121 -13.08 9.44 -7.62
CA GLY A 121 -12.41 10.55 -8.30
C GLY A 121 -10.92 10.35 -8.54
N PHE A 122 -10.31 9.27 -8.06
CA PHE A 122 -8.90 8.98 -8.34
C PHE A 122 -8.66 8.79 -9.83
N GLU A 123 -7.54 9.33 -10.31
CA GLU A 123 -7.01 9.11 -11.65
C GLU A 123 -5.49 8.97 -11.59
N GLY A 124 -4.93 7.89 -12.16
CA GLY A 124 -3.50 7.64 -12.18
C GLY A 124 -3.14 6.15 -12.22
N HIS A 125 -1.84 5.87 -12.19
CA HIS A 125 -1.35 4.51 -11.95
C HIS A 125 -1.38 4.23 -10.45
N VAL A 126 -1.77 3.02 -10.04
CA VAL A 126 -1.79 2.66 -8.62
C VAL A 126 -0.38 2.24 -8.21
N THR A 127 0.18 2.87 -7.18
CA THR A 127 1.46 2.46 -6.60
C THR A 127 1.26 1.15 -5.83
N LEU A 128 2.16 0.20 -6.03
CA LEU A 128 2.19 -1.11 -5.39
C LEU A 128 3.31 -1.14 -4.34
N GLU A 129 3.00 -1.66 -3.16
CA GLU A 129 3.93 -1.85 -2.04
C GLU A 129 4.40 -3.30 -2.02
N LEU A 130 5.37 -3.63 -2.87
CA LEU A 130 5.82 -4.99 -3.09
C LEU A 130 6.82 -5.43 -2.02
N SER A 131 6.55 -6.56 -1.38
CA SER A 131 7.45 -7.15 -0.38
C SER A 131 7.54 -8.66 -0.52
N ASN A 132 8.74 -9.20 -0.31
CA ASN A 132 9.00 -10.63 -0.31
C ASN A 132 9.19 -11.14 1.13
N VAL A 133 8.22 -11.88 1.63
CA VAL A 133 8.26 -12.53 2.96
C VAL A 133 8.66 -14.00 2.88
N ALA A 134 8.98 -14.51 1.68
CA ALA A 134 9.52 -15.85 1.50
C ALA A 134 11.03 -15.90 1.81
N THR A 135 11.61 -17.09 1.75
CA THR A 135 13.05 -17.33 1.99
C THR A 135 13.89 -17.32 0.72
N LEU A 136 13.25 -17.35 -0.46
CA LEU A 136 13.90 -17.31 -1.76
C LEU A 136 13.57 -15.99 -2.49
N PRO A 137 14.50 -15.49 -3.33
CA PRO A 137 14.19 -14.37 -4.22
C PRO A 137 13.02 -14.67 -5.15
N ILE A 138 12.16 -13.69 -5.36
CA ILE A 138 11.03 -13.78 -6.29
C ILE A 138 11.37 -12.94 -7.52
N ARG A 139 11.23 -13.53 -8.72
CA ARG A 139 11.37 -12.80 -9.98
C ARG A 139 10.02 -12.23 -10.40
N LEU A 140 9.99 -10.91 -10.54
CA LEU A 140 8.83 -10.14 -10.99
C LEU A 140 9.03 -9.74 -12.45
N TRP A 141 8.05 -10.06 -13.29
CA TRP A 141 8.10 -9.75 -14.71
C TRP A 141 7.18 -8.56 -15.03
N PRO A 142 7.68 -7.49 -15.68
CA PRO A 142 6.80 -6.48 -16.24
C PRO A 142 5.70 -7.12 -17.12
N GLY A 143 4.48 -6.64 -16.98
CA GLY A 143 3.31 -7.20 -17.68
C GLY A 143 2.65 -8.42 -17.03
N MET A 144 3.25 -9.02 -15.98
CA MET A 144 2.59 -10.09 -15.23
C MET A 144 1.36 -9.59 -14.47
N LYS A 145 0.33 -10.42 -14.33
CA LYS A 145 -0.82 -10.12 -13.45
C LYS A 145 -0.34 -10.09 -12.00
N ILE A 146 -0.29 -8.92 -11.40
CA ILE A 146 0.28 -8.70 -10.07
C ILE A 146 -0.77 -8.57 -8.98
N GLY A 147 -1.93 -8.06 -9.31
CA GLY A 147 -3.03 -7.80 -8.39
C GLY A 147 -4.37 -7.79 -9.11
N GLN A 148 -5.39 -7.36 -8.40
CA GLN A 148 -6.74 -7.18 -8.91
C GLN A 148 -7.42 -6.00 -8.23
N LEU A 149 -8.29 -5.30 -8.93
CA LEU A 149 -9.10 -4.20 -8.43
C LEU A 149 -10.53 -4.67 -8.23
N CYS A 150 -11.03 -4.59 -6.99
CA CYS A 150 -12.43 -4.75 -6.64
C CYS A 150 -13.09 -3.36 -6.61
N PHE A 151 -14.28 -3.22 -7.18
CA PHE A 151 -14.98 -1.93 -7.27
C PHE A 151 -16.22 -1.93 -6.39
N PHE A 152 -16.43 -0.82 -5.67
CA PHE A 152 -17.51 -0.66 -4.72
C PHE A 152 -18.33 0.57 -5.07
N ARG A 153 -19.61 0.39 -5.38
CA ARG A 153 -20.52 1.52 -5.52
C ARG A 153 -20.87 2.08 -4.15
N LEU A 154 -20.72 3.41 -4.01
CA LEU A 154 -21.12 4.14 -2.83
C LEU A 154 -22.65 4.23 -2.75
N SER A 155 -23.19 4.50 -1.56
CA SER A 155 -24.62 4.73 -1.34
C SER A 155 -25.11 6.05 -1.97
N SER A 156 -24.19 7.02 -2.13
CA SER A 156 -24.38 8.29 -2.82
C SER A 156 -23.03 8.76 -3.36
N PRO A 157 -22.98 9.62 -4.38
CA PRO A 157 -21.72 10.23 -4.83
C PRO A 157 -21.02 10.98 -3.69
N ALA A 158 -19.69 10.96 -3.70
CA ALA A 158 -18.88 11.69 -2.74
C ALA A 158 -19.04 13.21 -3.00
N GLU A 159 -19.34 13.98 -1.96
CA GLU A 159 -19.42 15.46 -2.07
C GLU A 159 -18.05 16.08 -2.37
N ARG A 160 -16.97 15.43 -1.94
CA ARG A 160 -15.59 15.88 -2.12
C ARG A 160 -14.73 14.73 -2.65
N PRO A 161 -14.91 14.35 -3.93
CA PRO A 161 -14.12 13.26 -4.51
C PRO A 161 -12.62 13.62 -4.57
N TYR A 162 -11.79 12.62 -4.68
CA TYR A 162 -10.35 12.79 -4.83
C TYR A 162 -10.04 13.69 -6.04
N GLY A 163 -9.20 14.71 -5.87
CA GLY A 163 -8.88 15.68 -6.91
C GLY A 163 -9.80 16.88 -7.00
N SER A 164 -10.86 16.99 -6.20
CA SER A 164 -11.81 18.13 -6.23
C SER A 164 -11.26 19.45 -5.69
N GLY A 165 -10.01 19.47 -5.21
CA GLY A 165 -9.39 20.63 -4.55
C GLY A 165 -9.81 20.83 -3.09
N ALA A 166 -10.89 20.17 -2.64
CA ALA A 166 -11.34 20.20 -1.24
C ALA A 166 -10.66 19.11 -0.38
N THR A 167 -9.92 18.21 -1.02
CA THR A 167 -9.17 17.16 -0.38
C THR A 167 -7.70 17.25 -0.77
N PHE A 168 -6.80 16.84 0.14
CA PHE A 168 -5.37 16.79 -0.16
C PHE A 168 -5.04 15.56 -1.03
N SER A 169 -5.30 15.68 -2.34
CA SER A 169 -5.13 14.62 -3.33
C SER A 169 -3.66 14.52 -3.77
N ARG A 170 -2.83 13.88 -2.95
CA ARG A 170 -1.36 13.86 -3.12
C ARG A 170 -0.89 13.14 -4.38
N TYR A 171 -1.67 12.20 -4.88
CA TYR A 171 -1.25 11.25 -5.90
C TYR A 171 -2.12 11.29 -7.16
N LEU A 172 -2.93 12.34 -7.34
CA LEU A 172 -3.73 12.51 -8.55
C LEU A 172 -2.83 12.65 -9.78
N GLY A 173 -3.14 11.93 -10.85
CA GLY A 173 -2.40 11.97 -12.10
C GLY A 173 -1.02 11.32 -12.04
N GLN A 174 -0.68 10.60 -10.97
CA GLN A 174 0.63 9.95 -10.85
C GLN A 174 0.88 8.95 -11.99
N ARG A 175 2.14 8.92 -12.45
CA ARG A 175 2.62 7.97 -13.45
C ARG A 175 3.77 7.15 -12.88
N GLY A 176 3.64 5.82 -12.95
CA GLY A 176 4.60 4.91 -12.33
C GLY A 176 4.56 4.97 -10.79
N PRO A 177 5.50 4.31 -10.11
CA PRO A 177 5.56 4.30 -8.66
C PRO A 177 5.99 5.67 -8.12
N THR A 178 5.15 6.27 -7.27
CA THR A 178 5.41 7.60 -6.69
C THR A 178 5.93 7.45 -5.26
N ALA A 179 6.97 8.21 -4.91
CA ALA A 179 7.49 8.27 -3.55
C ALA A 179 6.45 8.85 -2.57
N SER A 180 6.61 8.53 -1.28
CA SER A 180 5.74 9.08 -0.25
C SER A 180 5.76 10.61 -0.25
N ARG A 181 4.59 11.20 -0.05
CA ARG A 181 4.35 12.64 0.14
C ARG A 181 3.70 12.90 1.51
N SER A 182 4.05 12.08 2.51
CA SER A 182 3.48 12.18 3.87
C SER A 182 3.71 13.55 4.49
N HIS A 183 4.88 14.15 4.30
CA HIS A 183 5.27 15.46 4.84
C HIS A 183 4.32 16.60 4.46
N LEU A 184 3.66 16.53 3.28
CA LEU A 184 2.77 17.60 2.81
C LEU A 184 1.53 17.81 3.71
N ASN A 185 1.12 16.79 4.47
CA ASN A 185 -0.06 16.83 5.32
C ASN A 185 0.24 16.32 6.71
N PHE A 186 1.51 16.36 7.10
CA PHE A 186 1.88 15.95 8.43
C PHE A 186 1.36 17.00 9.44
N HIS A 187 0.53 16.54 10.37
CA HIS A 187 0.08 17.32 11.49
C HIS A 187 0.43 16.55 12.76
N ARG A 188 1.22 17.17 13.60
CA ARG A 188 1.49 16.67 14.93
C ARG A 188 0.43 17.25 15.86
N ALA A 189 -0.28 16.43 16.62
CA ALA A 189 -1.17 16.92 17.66
C ALA A 189 -0.32 17.59 18.75
N ASP A 190 -0.72 18.79 19.15
CA ASP A 190 -0.16 19.44 20.32
C ASP A 190 -0.79 18.80 21.55
N PHE A 191 -0.03 17.91 22.19
CA PHE A 191 -0.41 17.37 23.49
C PHE A 191 -0.11 18.44 24.56
N SER A 192 -1.07 19.35 24.81
CA SER A 192 -0.94 20.32 25.88
C SER A 192 -1.01 19.62 27.24
N GLU A 193 -0.31 20.16 28.23
CA GLU A 193 -0.28 19.58 29.60
C GLU A 193 -1.67 19.49 30.23
N GLU A 194 -2.66 20.28 29.77
CA GLU A 194 -4.05 20.22 30.23
C GLU A 194 -4.79 18.97 29.79
N GLU A 195 -4.51 18.44 28.59
CA GLU A 195 -5.06 17.15 28.16
C GLU A 195 -4.29 15.96 28.76
N ALA A 196 -3.04 16.15 29.17
CA ALA A 196 -2.26 15.18 29.95
C ALA A 196 -2.80 14.96 31.38
N GLY A 197 -3.63 15.87 31.92
CA GLY A 197 -4.32 15.69 33.20
C GLY A 197 -5.39 14.60 33.18
N ALA A 198 -5.84 14.15 32.01
CA ALA A 198 -6.58 12.92 31.84
C ALA A 198 -5.63 11.72 31.55
N SER A 199 -4.40 11.79 32.08
CA SER A 199 -3.42 10.73 31.91
C SER A 199 -4.01 9.44 32.44
N LEU A 200 -4.12 8.46 31.57
CA LEU A 200 -4.04 7.07 31.93
C LEU A 200 -2.93 6.98 33.00
N GLU A 201 -3.29 6.75 34.27
CA GLU A 201 -2.33 6.20 35.23
C GLU A 201 -1.84 4.88 34.61
N ILE A 202 -0.80 4.96 33.80
CA ILE A 202 -0.01 3.80 33.48
C ILE A 202 0.61 3.42 34.82
N ARG A 203 -0.14 2.64 35.61
CA ARG A 203 0.46 1.92 36.73
C ARG A 203 1.59 1.14 36.07
N ALA A 204 2.81 1.59 36.32
CA ALA A 204 3.97 0.79 36.07
C ALA A 204 3.65 -0.56 36.69
N VAL A 205 3.42 -1.57 35.87
CA VAL A 205 3.42 -2.96 36.33
C VAL A 205 4.85 -3.12 36.79
N ALA A 206 5.06 -2.94 38.10
CA ALA A 206 6.30 -3.24 38.75
C ALA A 206 6.58 -4.69 38.35
N THR A 207 7.60 -4.90 37.58
CA THR A 207 8.14 -6.22 37.32
C THR A 207 8.56 -6.75 38.66
N ALA A 208 7.68 -7.52 39.28
CA ALA A 208 7.97 -8.31 40.46
C ALA A 208 8.95 -9.41 40.07
N THR A 209 10.20 -9.03 39.93
CA THR A 209 11.35 -9.94 39.93
C THR A 209 12.14 -9.71 41.21
N ASP A 210 11.45 -9.82 42.36
CA ASP A 210 12.09 -10.17 43.62
C ASP A 210 11.92 -11.68 43.79
N VAL A 211 12.71 -12.46 43.06
CA VAL A 211 13.03 -13.82 43.44
C VAL A 211 14.13 -13.68 44.49
N THR A 212 13.73 -13.54 45.76
CA THR A 212 14.60 -13.82 46.88
C THR A 212 14.97 -15.32 46.81
N LEU A 213 16.16 -15.58 46.29
CA LEU A 213 16.82 -16.86 46.52
C LEU A 213 17.13 -16.98 48.03
N THR A 214 16.25 -17.60 48.79
CA THR A 214 16.56 -18.08 50.12
C THR A 214 17.51 -19.29 49.97
N ASP A 215 18.72 -19.04 50.35
CA ASP A 215 19.76 -20.06 50.54
C ASP A 215 19.35 -20.92 51.73
N GLU A 216 18.70 -22.05 51.47
CA GLU A 216 18.45 -23.06 52.53
C GLU A 216 19.21 -24.36 52.20
N GLY A 217 20.26 -24.52 52.96
CA GLY A 217 20.59 -25.84 53.52
C GLY A 217 21.31 -26.82 52.64
N ARG A 218 22.62 -26.80 52.65
CA ARG A 218 23.40 -28.04 52.52
C ARG A 218 23.29 -28.87 53.79
N PRO A 219 22.86 -30.13 53.76
CA PRO A 219 23.22 -31.10 54.75
C PRO A 219 24.59 -31.69 54.40
N GLY A 220 25.51 -31.62 55.35
CA GLY A 220 26.79 -32.28 55.28
C GLY A 220 26.64 -33.79 55.59
N ALA A 221 27.44 -34.57 54.92
CA ALA A 221 28.21 -35.76 55.36
C ALA A 221 28.87 -36.36 54.14
#